data_06fa30c4d1546670f1913eba950cb38e
#
_entry.id   06fa30c4d1546670f1913eba950cb38e
#
_cell.length_a   1.000
_cell.length_b   1.000
_cell.length_c   1.000
_cell.angle_alpha   90.00
_cell.angle_beta   90.00
_cell.angle_gamma   90.00
#
_symmetry.space_group_name_H-M   'P 1'
#
loop_
_entity.id
_entity.type
_entity.pdbx_description
1 polymer ?
#
loop_
_entity_poly.entity_id
_entity_poly.type
_entity_poly.pdbx_seq_one_letter_code
_entity_poly.pdbx_strand_id
1 'polypeptide(L)'
;MKKRLSDFILGLFYMSSQIKKQPLLKKISRGLTVGSVMTGSTFFHGPPVLALGLTKFVKKSRKVDETNIQITNSWLSVNNWLIDHVLPHLKWDISIDDDLELSMQGRYLMTCNHQSWVDTTVNQYFGLTRIPLTRFFTKWELIFIPFIGPAFKILGFPMMKRHSKEQIAANPELKTRDLEESRKACEQLLSQPFTLLNYLEGTRFTPEKHAKQQSPYKHLLKAKAGGLALALNILGDKIDALVDMTIVYPDGAPGYGDFWLGDVNRIAVNLRKINIPPWVLAGNYEDDAAYRERFQQWVDELWTEKDQLIEQMKQQYQTTQA
;
A
#
# COMPACT_ATOMS: atom_id res chain seq x y z
N MET A 1 -14.09 15.36 -10.01
CA MET A 1 -13.94 14.99 -8.59
C MET A 1 -14.99 13.94 -8.15
N LYS A 2 -16.29 14.21 -8.25
CA LYS A 2 -17.37 13.27 -7.85
C LYS A 2 -17.26 11.87 -8.48
N LYS A 3 -16.99 11.75 -9.78
CA LYS A 3 -16.84 10.44 -10.47
C LYS A 3 -15.69 9.59 -9.91
N ARG A 4 -14.54 10.20 -9.55
CA ARG A 4 -13.39 9.47 -8.99
C ARG A 4 -13.63 8.95 -7.58
N LEU A 5 -14.41 9.69 -6.77
CA LEU A 5 -14.79 9.25 -5.43
C LEU A 5 -15.85 8.15 -5.49
N SER A 6 -16.83 8.25 -6.42
CA SER A 6 -17.81 7.18 -6.65
C SER A 6 -17.14 5.89 -7.14
N ASP A 7 -16.17 5.96 -8.06
CA ASP A 7 -15.42 4.79 -8.53
C ASP A 7 -14.58 4.14 -7.41
N PHE A 8 -14.09 4.95 -6.47
CA PHE A 8 -13.41 4.47 -5.27
C PHE A 8 -14.39 3.71 -4.36
N ILE A 9 -15.53 4.33 -4.04
CA ILE A 9 -16.56 3.72 -3.18
C ILE A 9 -17.11 2.45 -3.81
N LEU A 10 -17.46 2.48 -5.10
CA LEU A 10 -17.92 1.29 -5.83
C LEU A 10 -16.87 0.17 -5.83
N GLY A 11 -15.59 0.51 -5.96
CA GLY A 11 -14.49 -0.46 -5.88
C GLY A 11 -14.36 -1.14 -4.51
N LEU A 12 -14.73 -0.47 -3.41
CA LEU A 12 -14.74 -1.07 -2.07
C LEU A 12 -15.85 -2.13 -1.92
N PHE A 13 -16.98 -1.94 -2.60
CA PHE A 13 -18.12 -2.87 -2.55
C PHE A 13 -18.08 -3.92 -3.68
N TYR A 14 -17.06 -3.89 -4.56
CA TYR A 14 -16.91 -4.89 -5.60
C TYR A 14 -16.67 -6.28 -4.97
N MET A 15 -17.40 -7.27 -5.46
CA MET A 15 -17.27 -8.67 -5.06
C MET A 15 -16.84 -9.50 -6.27
N SER A 16 -15.81 -10.33 -6.11
CA SER A 16 -15.33 -11.21 -7.18
C SER A 16 -16.32 -12.35 -7.46
N SER A 17 -16.55 -12.65 -8.71
CA SER A 17 -17.36 -13.80 -9.12
C SER A 17 -16.61 -15.15 -9.05
N GLN A 18 -15.27 -15.10 -8.94
CA GLN A 18 -14.42 -16.30 -8.98
C GLN A 18 -14.26 -17.00 -7.62
N ILE A 19 -14.58 -16.32 -6.52
CA ILE A 19 -14.38 -16.83 -5.17
C ILE A 19 -15.62 -17.58 -4.68
N LYS A 20 -15.42 -18.77 -4.07
CA LYS A 20 -16.49 -19.55 -3.45
C LYS A 20 -17.14 -18.77 -2.31
N LYS A 21 -18.43 -18.52 -2.43
CA LYS A 21 -19.16 -17.69 -1.47
C LYS A 21 -19.56 -18.46 -0.22
N GLN A 22 -19.48 -17.78 0.92
CA GLN A 22 -19.99 -18.27 2.20
C GLN A 22 -21.54 -18.23 2.26
N PRO A 23 -22.17 -19.01 3.17
CA PRO A 23 -23.62 -18.96 3.39
C PRO A 23 -24.12 -17.54 3.73
N LEU A 24 -25.26 -17.16 3.18
CA LEU A 24 -25.80 -15.79 3.29
C LEU A 24 -25.94 -15.31 4.74
N LEU A 25 -26.47 -16.15 5.64
CA LEU A 25 -26.65 -15.77 7.05
C LEU A 25 -25.33 -15.44 7.74
N LYS A 26 -24.25 -16.22 7.46
CA LYS A 26 -22.90 -15.94 7.97
C LYS A 26 -22.38 -14.61 7.43
N LYS A 27 -22.61 -14.31 6.17
CA LYS A 27 -22.21 -13.04 5.57
C LYS A 27 -22.92 -11.84 6.21
N ILE A 28 -24.23 -11.95 6.41
CA ILE A 28 -25.03 -10.90 7.06
C ILE A 28 -24.49 -10.64 8.48
N SER A 29 -24.34 -11.69 9.28
CA SER A 29 -23.79 -11.57 10.64
C SER A 29 -22.42 -10.94 10.64
N ARG A 30 -21.47 -11.43 9.80
CA ARG A 30 -20.14 -10.86 9.67
C ARG A 30 -20.17 -9.40 9.22
N GLY A 31 -20.95 -9.09 8.20
CA GLY A 31 -21.09 -7.74 7.67
C GLY A 31 -21.58 -6.75 8.72
N LEU A 32 -22.57 -7.14 9.52
CA LEU A 32 -23.07 -6.34 10.63
C LEU A 32 -22.01 -6.14 11.72
N THR A 33 -21.30 -7.22 12.11
CA THR A 33 -20.23 -7.15 13.11
C THR A 33 -19.09 -6.26 12.64
N VAL A 34 -18.56 -6.53 11.45
CA VAL A 34 -17.44 -5.75 10.87
C VAL A 34 -17.84 -4.30 10.68
N GLY A 35 -19.01 -4.04 10.08
CA GLY A 35 -19.49 -2.70 9.83
C GLY A 35 -19.69 -1.89 11.12
N SER A 36 -20.30 -2.50 12.14
CA SER A 36 -20.53 -1.84 13.43
C SER A 36 -19.22 -1.56 14.18
N VAL A 37 -18.31 -2.54 14.23
CA VAL A 37 -17.03 -2.40 14.94
C VAL A 37 -16.13 -1.40 14.23
N MET A 38 -15.98 -1.47 12.90
CA MET A 38 -15.17 -0.51 12.14
C MET A 38 -15.71 0.91 12.25
N THR A 39 -17.03 1.09 12.17
CA THR A 39 -17.67 2.39 12.33
C THR A 39 -17.45 2.92 13.75
N GLY A 40 -17.74 2.13 14.76
CA GLY A 40 -17.53 2.51 16.18
C GLY A 40 -16.07 2.85 16.46
N SER A 41 -15.12 2.02 15.96
CA SER A 41 -13.69 2.27 16.09
C SER A 41 -13.25 3.56 15.39
N THR A 42 -13.81 3.87 14.22
CA THR A 42 -13.54 5.13 13.51
C THR A 42 -14.02 6.35 14.30
N PHE A 43 -15.22 6.29 14.89
CA PHE A 43 -15.74 7.37 15.74
C PHE A 43 -14.99 7.50 17.08
N PHE A 44 -14.40 6.41 17.58
CA PHE A 44 -13.62 6.43 18.81
C PHE A 44 -12.21 6.99 18.61
N HIS A 45 -11.47 6.52 17.57
CA HIS A 45 -10.07 6.88 17.35
C HIS A 45 -9.89 8.12 16.45
N GLY A 46 -10.80 8.35 15.50
CA GLY A 46 -10.69 9.45 14.53
C GLY A 46 -10.63 10.83 15.19
N PRO A 47 -11.60 11.22 16.07
CA PRO A 47 -11.58 12.52 16.71
C PRO A 47 -10.31 12.83 17.52
N PRO A 48 -9.77 11.93 18.36
CA PRO A 48 -8.49 12.14 19.04
C PRO A 48 -7.32 12.38 18.09
N VAL A 49 -7.18 11.59 17.01
CA VAL A 49 -6.13 11.78 16.00
C VAL A 49 -6.24 13.17 15.37
N LEU A 50 -7.46 13.62 15.03
CA LEU A 50 -7.69 14.93 14.44
C LEU A 50 -7.41 16.05 15.45
N ALA A 51 -7.90 15.94 16.68
CA ALA A 51 -7.70 16.94 17.72
C ALA A 51 -6.21 17.15 18.02
N LEU A 52 -5.45 16.05 18.22
CA LEU A 52 -4.00 16.12 18.39
C LEU A 52 -3.30 16.66 17.14
N GLY A 53 -3.77 16.26 15.95
CA GLY A 53 -3.24 16.78 14.69
C GLY A 53 -3.38 18.29 14.54
N LEU A 54 -4.47 18.87 15.01
CA LEU A 54 -4.69 20.32 15.00
C LEU A 54 -3.66 21.07 15.86
N THR A 55 -3.17 20.49 16.94
CA THR A 55 -2.14 21.14 17.78
C THR A 55 -0.85 21.37 17.04
N LYS A 56 -0.55 20.60 15.97
CA LYS A 56 0.65 20.78 15.14
C LYS A 56 0.67 22.10 14.37
N PHE A 57 -0.49 22.71 14.13
CA PHE A 57 -0.57 24.04 13.51
C PHE A 57 -0.07 25.13 14.44
N VAL A 58 -0.15 24.90 15.76
CA VAL A 58 0.35 25.85 16.77
C VAL A 58 1.81 25.55 17.11
N LYS A 59 2.14 24.28 17.36
CA LYS A 59 3.48 23.85 17.72
C LYS A 59 3.77 22.45 17.20
N LYS A 60 4.80 22.29 16.37
CA LYS A 60 5.32 20.98 15.98
C LYS A 60 5.91 20.29 17.22
N SER A 61 5.50 19.07 17.50
CA SER A 61 5.95 18.31 18.67
C SER A 61 6.07 16.83 18.30
N ARG A 62 7.28 16.30 18.49
CA ARG A 62 7.56 14.87 18.30
C ARG A 62 6.66 13.98 19.19
N LYS A 63 6.41 14.41 20.43
CA LYS A 63 5.51 13.69 21.35
C LYS A 63 4.07 13.60 20.81
N VAL A 64 3.58 14.66 20.15
CA VAL A 64 2.26 14.64 19.50
C VAL A 64 2.26 13.66 18.33
N ASP A 65 3.33 13.60 17.54
CA ASP A 65 3.45 12.63 16.44
C ASP A 65 3.46 11.19 16.94
N GLU A 66 4.26 10.91 17.96
CA GLU A 66 4.33 9.57 18.60
C GLU A 66 2.98 9.16 19.19
N THR A 67 2.28 10.07 19.89
CA THR A 67 0.94 9.80 20.44
C THR A 67 -0.08 9.55 19.33
N ASN A 68 -0.06 10.32 18.24
CA ASN A 68 -0.93 10.08 17.09
C ASN A 68 -0.68 8.71 16.44
N ILE A 69 0.58 8.29 16.34
CA ILE A 69 0.92 6.96 15.83
C ILE A 69 0.40 5.87 16.77
N GLN A 70 0.54 6.05 18.10
CA GLN A 70 0.02 5.07 19.08
C GLN A 70 -1.51 4.92 18.98
N ILE A 71 -2.25 6.03 18.88
CA ILE A 71 -3.71 6.01 18.70
C ILE A 71 -4.06 5.33 17.37
N THR A 72 -3.31 5.63 16.31
CA THR A 72 -3.52 5.00 15.00
C THR A 72 -3.24 3.50 15.05
N ASN A 73 -2.15 3.07 15.71
CA ASN A 73 -1.85 1.64 15.87
C ASN A 73 -2.94 0.93 16.69
N SER A 74 -3.49 1.59 17.74
CA SER A 74 -4.66 1.09 18.45
C SER A 74 -5.89 0.97 17.53
N TRP A 75 -6.11 1.95 16.66
CA TRP A 75 -7.18 1.88 15.66
C TRP A 75 -7.00 0.72 14.69
N LEU A 76 -5.79 0.55 14.18
CA LEU A 76 -5.46 -0.54 13.27
C LEU A 76 -5.51 -1.92 13.95
N SER A 77 -5.21 -2.00 15.26
CA SER A 77 -5.30 -3.25 16.02
C SER A 77 -6.74 -3.79 16.11
N VAL A 78 -7.74 -2.90 16.05
CA VAL A 78 -9.15 -3.33 15.96
C VAL A 78 -9.43 -4.06 14.66
N ASN A 79 -8.84 -3.64 13.53
CA ASN A 79 -8.97 -4.33 12.27
C ASN A 79 -8.30 -5.72 12.33
N ASN A 80 -7.10 -5.82 12.94
CA ASN A 80 -6.42 -7.11 13.12
C ASN A 80 -7.25 -8.05 14.02
N TRP A 81 -7.80 -7.50 15.10
CA TRP A 81 -8.70 -8.26 15.97
C TRP A 81 -9.93 -8.78 15.20
N LEU A 82 -10.55 -7.97 14.34
CA LEU A 82 -11.65 -8.41 13.48
C LEU A 82 -11.21 -9.55 12.55
N ILE A 83 -10.03 -9.46 11.95
CA ILE A 83 -9.49 -10.52 11.10
C ILE A 83 -9.37 -11.81 11.89
N ASP A 84 -8.75 -11.78 13.06
CA ASP A 84 -8.46 -12.96 13.86
C ASP A 84 -9.72 -13.63 14.42
N HIS A 85 -10.74 -12.83 14.81
CA HIS A 85 -11.93 -13.34 15.50
C HIS A 85 -13.15 -13.52 14.58
N VAL A 86 -13.30 -12.70 13.54
CA VAL A 86 -14.45 -12.78 12.61
C VAL A 86 -14.11 -13.65 11.39
N LEU A 87 -12.82 -13.75 11.04
CA LEU A 87 -12.33 -14.54 9.91
C LEU A 87 -11.36 -15.67 10.36
N PRO A 88 -11.67 -16.48 11.39
CA PRO A 88 -10.73 -17.45 11.95
C PRO A 88 -10.36 -18.59 10.98
N HIS A 89 -11.07 -18.73 9.86
CA HIS A 89 -10.79 -19.69 8.80
C HIS A 89 -9.75 -19.19 7.79
N LEU A 90 -9.43 -17.88 7.82
CA LEU A 90 -8.43 -17.27 6.94
C LEU A 90 -7.02 -17.74 7.34
N LYS A 91 -6.35 -18.39 6.41
CA LYS A 91 -4.97 -18.86 6.58
C LYS A 91 -3.99 -17.85 6.02
N TRP A 92 -2.96 -17.57 6.78
CA TRP A 92 -1.85 -16.70 6.41
C TRP A 92 -0.60 -17.53 6.20
N ASP A 93 -0.04 -17.48 4.99
CA ASP A 93 1.24 -18.11 4.68
C ASP A 93 2.25 -16.97 4.46
N ILE A 94 3.05 -16.69 5.47
CA ILE A 94 4.00 -15.58 5.46
C ILE A 94 5.41 -16.14 5.44
N SER A 95 6.19 -15.79 4.43
CA SER A 95 7.62 -16.05 4.36
C SER A 95 8.39 -14.73 4.32
N ILE A 96 9.50 -14.70 5.04
CA ILE A 96 10.39 -13.54 5.15
C ILE A 96 11.81 -14.07 4.89
N ASP A 97 12.56 -13.38 4.03
CA ASP A 97 13.97 -13.73 3.80
C ASP A 97 14.78 -13.66 5.08
N ASP A 98 15.68 -14.60 5.29
CA ASP A 98 16.47 -14.74 6.53
C ASP A 98 17.37 -13.53 6.80
N ASP A 99 17.79 -12.78 5.77
CA ASP A 99 18.61 -11.58 5.87
C ASP A 99 17.80 -10.28 6.03
N LEU A 100 16.46 -10.38 6.12
CA LEU A 100 15.57 -9.24 6.32
C LEU A 100 15.19 -9.08 7.79
N GLU A 101 15.96 -8.28 8.51
CA GLU A 101 15.63 -7.88 9.87
C GLU A 101 14.62 -6.73 9.88
N LEU A 102 13.47 -6.94 10.52
CA LEU A 102 12.40 -5.95 10.65
C LEU A 102 12.30 -5.44 12.09
N SER A 103 12.14 -4.14 12.25
CA SER A 103 12.04 -3.46 13.54
C SER A 103 11.04 -2.31 13.51
N MET A 104 10.34 -2.09 14.63
CA MET A 104 9.49 -0.90 14.83
C MET A 104 10.27 0.42 14.84
N GLN A 105 11.60 0.37 14.96
CA GLN A 105 12.49 1.53 14.89
C GLN A 105 13.16 1.68 13.53
N GLY A 106 12.87 0.80 12.58
CA GLY A 106 13.48 0.78 11.27
C GLY A 106 12.94 1.86 10.32
N ARG A 107 13.62 2.01 9.19
CA ARG A 107 13.25 2.88 8.08
C ARG A 107 13.22 2.07 6.81
N TYR A 108 12.04 1.84 6.27
CA TYR A 108 11.85 0.95 5.15
C TYR A 108 11.21 1.67 3.97
N LEU A 109 11.77 1.44 2.79
CA LEU A 109 11.07 1.66 1.53
C LEU A 109 10.55 0.29 1.07
N MET A 110 9.26 0.20 0.80
CA MET A 110 8.64 -1.06 0.36
C MET A 110 8.07 -0.94 -1.04
N THR A 111 8.23 -1.98 -1.83
CA THR A 111 7.49 -2.18 -3.08
C THR A 111 6.49 -3.32 -2.90
N CYS A 112 5.38 -3.26 -3.62
CA CYS A 112 4.37 -4.31 -3.58
C CYS A 112 3.62 -4.38 -4.91
N ASN A 113 3.20 -5.57 -5.32
CA ASN A 113 2.20 -5.75 -6.37
C ASN A 113 0.82 -5.28 -5.87
N HIS A 114 -0.08 -4.94 -6.78
CA HIS A 114 -1.38 -4.37 -6.41
C HIS A 114 -2.53 -5.06 -7.13
N GLN A 115 -3.13 -6.05 -6.49
CA GLN A 115 -4.20 -6.87 -7.06
C GLN A 115 -5.59 -6.50 -6.52
N SER A 116 -5.67 -6.02 -5.26
CA SER A 116 -6.93 -5.81 -4.56
C SER A 116 -6.88 -4.58 -3.64
N TRP A 117 -8.03 -4.09 -3.24
CA TRP A 117 -8.15 -3.18 -2.09
C TRP A 117 -7.72 -3.84 -0.78
N VAL A 118 -7.77 -5.17 -0.72
CA VAL A 118 -7.36 -5.96 0.44
C VAL A 118 -5.85 -5.90 0.66
N ASP A 119 -5.05 -5.57 -0.35
CA ASP A 119 -3.59 -5.45 -0.23
C ASP A 119 -3.17 -4.45 0.86
N THR A 120 -3.93 -3.36 1.04
CA THR A 120 -3.67 -2.39 2.11
C THR A 120 -3.95 -2.98 3.49
N THR A 121 -4.98 -3.82 3.61
CA THR A 121 -5.31 -4.55 4.84
C THR A 121 -4.26 -5.61 5.14
N VAL A 122 -3.76 -6.32 4.13
CA VAL A 122 -2.67 -7.29 4.26
C VAL A 122 -1.39 -6.62 4.76
N ASN A 123 -1.00 -5.49 4.13
CA ASN A 123 0.14 -4.70 4.57
C ASN A 123 0.00 -4.24 6.02
N GLN A 124 -1.18 -3.76 6.41
CA GLN A 124 -1.47 -3.33 7.76
C GLN A 124 -1.43 -4.49 8.75
N TYR A 125 -2.06 -5.63 8.43
CA TYR A 125 -2.10 -6.81 9.29
C TYR A 125 -0.69 -7.34 9.58
N PHE A 126 0.13 -7.46 8.55
CA PHE A 126 1.52 -7.87 8.66
C PHE A 126 2.36 -6.84 9.43
N GLY A 127 2.22 -5.55 9.07
CA GLY A 127 3.15 -4.50 9.50
C GLY A 127 2.94 -4.02 10.92
N LEU A 128 1.73 -4.10 11.48
CA LEU A 128 1.33 -3.41 12.73
C LEU A 128 2.26 -3.65 13.93
N THR A 129 2.86 -4.85 14.03
CA THR A 129 3.74 -5.22 15.15
C THR A 129 5.20 -5.44 14.74
N ARG A 130 5.53 -5.31 13.45
CA ARG A 130 6.85 -5.66 12.90
C ARG A 130 7.62 -4.47 12.35
N ILE A 131 6.90 -3.49 11.79
CA ILE A 131 7.48 -2.32 11.14
C ILE A 131 6.74 -1.05 11.56
N PRO A 132 7.35 0.15 11.42
CA PRO A 132 6.65 1.41 11.67
C PRO A 132 5.41 1.55 10.79
N LEU A 133 4.47 2.40 11.23
CA LEU A 133 3.25 2.69 10.49
C LEU A 133 3.52 2.82 8.98
N THR A 134 2.93 1.90 8.20
CA THR A 134 3.09 1.90 6.75
C THR A 134 2.31 3.05 6.14
N ARG A 135 3.05 3.96 5.51
CA ARG A 135 2.50 5.06 4.72
C ARG A 135 2.64 4.72 3.24
N PHE A 136 1.69 5.16 2.44
CA PHE A 136 1.72 4.94 0.98
C PHE A 136 1.32 6.23 0.26
N PHE A 137 1.72 6.33 -0.99
CA PHE A 137 1.32 7.44 -1.84
C PHE A 137 -0.18 7.41 -2.06
N THR A 138 -0.88 8.39 -1.50
CA THR A 138 -2.35 8.49 -1.54
C THR A 138 -2.81 9.51 -2.57
N LYS A 139 -4.01 9.29 -3.10
CA LYS A 139 -4.66 10.28 -3.94
C LYS A 139 -5.20 11.42 -3.08
N TRP A 140 -5.01 12.65 -3.53
CA TRP A 140 -5.52 13.84 -2.84
C TRP A 140 -7.02 13.78 -2.53
N GLU A 141 -7.80 13.18 -3.44
CA GLU A 141 -9.25 13.06 -3.28
C GLU A 141 -9.69 12.29 -2.04
N LEU A 142 -8.80 11.45 -1.47
CA LEU A 142 -9.09 10.71 -0.24
C LEU A 142 -9.19 11.61 0.99
N ILE A 143 -8.72 12.87 0.94
CA ILE A 143 -8.84 13.85 2.03
C ILE A 143 -10.31 14.09 2.43
N PHE A 144 -11.26 13.87 1.52
CA PHE A 144 -12.68 14.09 1.75
C PHE A 144 -13.40 12.93 2.45
N ILE A 145 -12.70 11.81 2.73
CA ILE A 145 -13.28 10.72 3.54
C ILE A 145 -13.27 11.16 5.00
N PRO A 146 -14.45 11.26 5.66
CA PRO A 146 -14.52 11.72 7.05
C PRO A 146 -13.58 10.94 7.97
N PHE A 147 -12.90 11.64 8.86
CA PHE A 147 -11.88 11.18 9.80
C PHE A 147 -10.63 10.57 9.13
N ILE A 148 -10.79 9.62 8.19
CA ILE A 148 -9.69 8.87 7.55
C ILE A 148 -8.84 9.79 6.66
N GLY A 149 -9.47 10.61 5.83
CA GLY A 149 -8.76 11.49 4.90
C GLY A 149 -7.88 12.53 5.61
N PRO A 150 -8.44 13.33 6.54
CA PRO A 150 -7.63 14.24 7.35
C PRO A 150 -6.56 13.53 8.18
N ALA A 151 -6.83 12.31 8.71
CA ALA A 151 -5.85 11.51 9.43
C ALA A 151 -4.64 11.16 8.55
N PHE A 152 -4.83 10.79 7.27
CA PHE A 152 -3.71 10.57 6.35
C PHE A 152 -2.77 11.76 6.28
N LYS A 153 -3.31 12.98 6.15
CA LYS A 153 -2.51 14.20 6.11
C LYS A 153 -1.76 14.44 7.44
N ILE A 154 -2.44 14.27 8.57
CA ILE A 154 -1.87 14.45 9.92
C ILE A 154 -0.74 13.46 10.18
N LEU A 155 -0.90 12.21 9.73
CA LEU A 155 0.05 11.12 9.91
C LEU A 155 1.21 11.16 8.89
N GLY A 156 1.22 12.13 7.98
CA GLY A 156 2.31 12.32 7.01
C GLY A 156 2.28 11.34 5.83
N PHE A 157 1.09 10.88 5.42
CA PHE A 157 0.98 10.13 4.16
C PHE A 157 1.25 11.06 2.98
N PRO A 158 2.13 10.69 2.04
CA PRO A 158 2.35 11.47 0.82
C PRO A 158 1.06 11.56 -0.01
N MET A 159 0.49 12.74 -0.10
CA MET A 159 -0.75 12.98 -0.85
C MET A 159 -0.43 13.60 -2.21
N MET A 160 -0.72 12.87 -3.28
CA MET A 160 -0.39 13.28 -4.64
C MET A 160 -1.63 13.78 -5.39
N LYS A 161 -1.53 14.96 -5.96
CA LYS A 161 -2.40 15.42 -7.04
C LYS A 161 -1.85 14.85 -8.34
N ARG A 162 -2.54 13.86 -8.92
CA ARG A 162 -2.14 13.29 -10.20
C ARG A 162 -2.79 14.08 -11.33
N HIS A 163 -2.04 14.99 -11.91
CA HIS A 163 -2.48 15.71 -13.12
C HIS A 163 -2.45 14.78 -14.33
N SER A 164 -3.40 14.96 -15.26
CA SER A 164 -3.41 14.19 -16.48
C SER A 164 -2.29 14.71 -17.44
N LYS A 165 -1.94 13.90 -18.46
CA LYS A 165 -0.95 14.31 -19.46
C LYS A 165 -1.37 15.61 -20.15
N GLU A 166 -2.66 15.78 -20.40
CA GLU A 166 -3.25 16.97 -21.02
C GLU A 166 -3.13 18.20 -20.11
N GLN A 167 -3.35 18.03 -18.79
CA GLN A 167 -3.17 19.10 -17.82
C GLN A 167 -1.70 19.52 -17.69
N ILE A 168 -0.78 18.56 -17.67
CA ILE A 168 0.66 18.84 -17.65
C ILE A 168 1.13 19.50 -18.96
N ALA A 169 0.60 19.07 -20.11
CA ALA A 169 0.92 19.70 -21.40
C ALA A 169 0.42 21.15 -21.46
N ALA A 170 -0.75 21.44 -20.87
CA ALA A 170 -1.30 22.79 -20.77
C ALA A 170 -0.57 23.68 -19.74
N ASN A 171 -0.03 23.08 -18.68
CA ASN A 171 0.73 23.79 -17.65
C ASN A 171 1.87 22.91 -17.12
N PRO A 172 3.08 23.01 -17.70
CA PRO A 172 4.26 22.21 -17.29
C PRO A 172 4.70 22.40 -15.83
N GLU A 173 4.40 23.56 -15.22
CA GLU A 173 4.76 23.84 -13.81
C GLU A 173 4.06 22.88 -12.83
N LEU A 174 2.92 22.29 -13.23
CA LEU A 174 2.22 21.31 -12.41
C LEU A 174 3.10 20.08 -12.12
N LYS A 175 3.93 19.65 -13.08
CA LYS A 175 4.83 18.50 -12.88
C LYS A 175 5.89 18.82 -11.82
N THR A 176 6.51 20.00 -11.91
CA THR A 176 7.53 20.45 -10.95
C THR A 176 6.95 20.58 -9.54
N ARG A 177 5.76 21.14 -9.44
CA ARG A 177 5.05 21.30 -8.17
C ARG A 177 4.70 19.94 -7.54
N ASP A 178 4.17 19.00 -8.32
CA ASP A 178 3.85 17.66 -7.83
C ASP A 178 5.09 16.92 -7.32
N LEU A 179 6.23 17.11 -8.01
CA LEU A 179 7.52 16.54 -7.62
C LEU A 179 8.03 17.14 -6.30
N GLU A 180 7.97 18.47 -6.16
CA GLU A 180 8.37 19.15 -4.93
C GLU A 180 7.49 18.80 -3.73
N GLU A 181 6.17 18.71 -3.93
CA GLU A 181 5.24 18.27 -2.88
C GLU A 181 5.57 16.83 -2.44
N SER A 182 5.88 15.92 -3.38
CA SER A 182 6.29 14.56 -3.10
C SER A 182 7.64 14.49 -2.37
N ARG A 183 8.62 15.33 -2.79
CA ARG A 183 9.94 15.43 -2.14
C ARG A 183 9.78 15.88 -0.68
N LYS A 184 9.06 16.95 -0.42
CA LYS A 184 8.80 17.45 0.94
C LYS A 184 8.12 16.41 1.82
N ALA A 185 7.17 15.65 1.25
CA ALA A 185 6.49 14.58 1.99
C ALA A 185 7.44 13.43 2.35
N CYS A 186 8.35 13.03 1.45
CA CYS A 186 9.37 12.03 1.75
C CYS A 186 10.37 12.53 2.81
N GLU A 187 10.85 13.77 2.68
CA GLU A 187 11.78 14.37 3.65
C GLU A 187 11.20 14.44 5.07
N GLN A 188 9.90 14.71 5.19
CA GLN A 188 9.20 14.71 6.49
C GLN A 188 9.21 13.36 7.19
N LEU A 189 9.27 12.24 6.44
CA LEU A 189 9.34 10.90 7.01
C LEU A 189 10.65 10.68 7.80
N LEU A 190 11.74 11.34 7.41
CA LEU A 190 13.06 11.18 8.03
C LEU A 190 13.12 11.58 9.51
N SER A 191 12.13 12.34 9.99
CA SER A 191 12.08 12.78 11.39
C SER A 191 11.82 11.68 12.41
N GLN A 192 11.42 10.48 11.96
CA GLN A 192 11.03 9.35 12.80
C GLN A 192 11.20 8.01 12.03
N PRO A 193 11.13 6.85 12.70
CA PRO A 193 11.00 5.57 12.02
C PRO A 193 9.81 5.57 11.05
N PHE A 194 9.98 4.98 9.88
CA PHE A 194 8.92 4.98 8.87
C PHE A 194 8.96 3.75 7.96
N THR A 195 7.82 3.41 7.41
CA THR A 195 7.69 2.54 6.25
C THR A 195 6.94 3.29 5.16
N LEU A 196 7.56 3.44 3.99
CA LEU A 196 6.93 4.04 2.81
C LEU A 196 6.70 2.97 1.75
N LEU A 197 5.42 2.66 1.49
CA LEU A 197 5.00 1.67 0.51
C LEU A 197 4.72 2.33 -0.85
N ASN A 198 5.29 1.76 -1.90
CA ASN A 198 5.03 2.14 -3.27
C ASN A 198 4.48 0.94 -4.08
N TYR A 199 3.26 1.06 -4.57
CA TYR A 199 2.70 0.14 -5.55
C TYR A 199 3.21 0.53 -6.94
N LEU A 200 4.23 -0.15 -7.45
CA LEU A 200 4.91 0.24 -8.70
C LEU A 200 3.99 0.20 -9.92
N GLU A 201 2.95 -0.61 -9.91
CA GLU A 201 1.92 -0.62 -10.97
C GLU A 201 1.14 0.72 -11.05
N GLY A 202 1.11 1.46 -9.95
CA GLY A 202 0.38 2.74 -9.84
C GLY A 202 -1.14 2.62 -9.91
N THR A 203 -1.66 1.41 -10.08
CA THR A 203 -3.09 1.06 -10.08
C THR A 203 -3.26 -0.43 -9.84
N ARG A 204 -4.42 -0.87 -9.36
CA ARG A 204 -4.72 -2.28 -9.19
C ARG A 204 -4.75 -3.01 -10.53
N PHE A 205 -4.23 -4.24 -10.52
CA PHE A 205 -4.31 -5.16 -11.65
C PHE A 205 -5.78 -5.41 -12.05
N THR A 206 -6.05 -5.38 -13.34
CA THR A 206 -7.24 -5.97 -13.95
C THR A 206 -6.87 -6.52 -15.32
N PRO A 207 -7.56 -7.58 -15.83
CA PRO A 207 -7.28 -8.14 -17.15
C PRO A 207 -7.33 -7.09 -18.27
N GLU A 208 -8.30 -6.15 -18.18
CA GLU A 208 -8.47 -5.09 -19.19
C GLU A 208 -7.28 -4.13 -19.21
N LYS A 209 -6.74 -3.77 -18.02
CA LYS A 209 -5.56 -2.91 -17.93
C LYS A 209 -4.31 -3.64 -18.38
N HIS A 210 -4.21 -4.93 -18.06
CA HIS A 210 -3.10 -5.78 -18.49
C HIS A 210 -3.04 -5.84 -20.02
N ALA A 211 -4.16 -6.17 -20.66
CA ALA A 211 -4.28 -6.20 -22.12
C ALA A 211 -4.01 -4.81 -22.75
N LYS A 212 -4.58 -3.73 -22.19
CA LYS A 212 -4.38 -2.35 -22.68
C LYS A 212 -2.92 -1.91 -22.59
N GLN A 213 -2.19 -2.34 -21.55
CA GLN A 213 -0.79 -2.00 -21.39
C GLN A 213 0.14 -2.92 -22.19
N GLN A 214 -0.39 -4.04 -22.73
CA GLN A 214 0.43 -5.11 -23.32
C GLN A 214 1.56 -5.48 -22.34
N SER A 215 1.17 -5.82 -21.11
CA SER A 215 2.16 -6.16 -20.07
C SER A 215 2.93 -7.42 -20.49
N PRO A 216 4.26 -7.45 -20.37
CA PRO A 216 5.05 -8.65 -20.66
C PRO A 216 4.95 -9.70 -19.53
N TYR A 217 4.43 -9.31 -18.37
CA TYR A 217 4.29 -10.15 -17.19
C TYR A 217 2.98 -10.93 -17.22
N LYS A 218 2.93 -12.09 -16.60
CA LYS A 218 1.72 -12.91 -16.51
C LYS A 218 0.74 -12.40 -15.45
N HIS A 219 1.26 -11.91 -14.33
CA HIS A 219 0.49 -11.57 -13.13
C HIS A 219 0.53 -10.09 -12.76
N LEU A 220 1.30 -9.27 -13.46
CA LEU A 220 1.59 -7.89 -13.09
C LEU A 220 1.29 -6.93 -14.24
N LEU A 221 0.96 -5.68 -13.90
CA LEU A 221 1.01 -4.58 -14.84
C LEU A 221 2.46 -4.08 -14.99
N LYS A 222 2.75 -3.28 -16.02
CA LYS A 222 4.06 -2.64 -16.19
C LYS A 222 4.40 -1.78 -14.98
N ALA A 223 5.61 -1.91 -14.45
CA ALA A 223 6.09 -1.11 -13.34
C ALA A 223 6.39 0.34 -13.78
N LYS A 224 6.11 1.28 -12.89
CA LYS A 224 6.41 2.71 -13.05
C LYS A 224 7.53 3.10 -12.11
N ALA A 225 8.72 3.20 -12.63
CA ALA A 225 9.93 3.41 -11.84
C ALA A 225 10.03 4.80 -11.17
N GLY A 226 9.37 5.85 -11.73
CA GLY A 226 9.57 7.22 -11.28
C GLY A 226 9.29 7.47 -9.79
N GLY A 227 8.25 6.85 -9.22
CA GLY A 227 7.95 7.00 -7.79
C GLY A 227 9.00 6.34 -6.89
N LEU A 228 9.55 5.19 -7.31
CA LEU A 228 10.63 4.51 -6.60
C LEU A 228 11.94 5.30 -6.72
N ALA A 229 12.25 5.80 -7.93
CA ALA A 229 13.44 6.60 -8.17
C ALA A 229 13.45 7.88 -7.32
N LEU A 230 12.32 8.59 -7.24
CA LEU A 230 12.18 9.75 -6.38
C LEU A 230 12.40 9.39 -4.90
N ALA A 231 11.75 8.32 -4.42
CA ALA A 231 11.90 7.90 -3.03
C ALA A 231 13.35 7.48 -2.71
N LEU A 232 14.03 6.72 -3.58
CA LEU A 232 15.42 6.32 -3.40
C LEU A 232 16.40 7.50 -3.49
N ASN A 233 16.13 8.47 -4.34
CA ASN A 233 16.97 9.69 -4.42
C ASN A 233 16.94 10.50 -3.11
N ILE A 234 15.82 10.50 -2.39
CA ILE A 234 15.64 11.28 -1.16
C ILE A 234 16.01 10.49 0.09
N LEU A 235 15.68 9.22 0.11
CA LEU A 235 15.68 8.37 1.30
C LEU A 235 16.75 7.27 1.25
N GLY A 236 17.30 6.95 0.07
CA GLY A 236 18.02 5.72 -0.16
C GLY A 236 19.24 5.47 0.72
N ASP A 237 19.98 6.53 1.10
CA ASP A 237 21.11 6.48 2.05
C ASP A 237 20.67 6.47 3.53
N LYS A 238 19.37 6.56 3.80
CA LYS A 238 18.79 6.74 5.14
C LYS A 238 17.79 5.62 5.49
N ILE A 239 17.59 4.65 4.61
CA ILE A 239 16.76 3.47 4.86
C ILE A 239 17.62 2.29 5.31
N ASP A 240 17.04 1.43 6.15
CA ASP A 240 17.69 0.19 6.59
C ASP A 240 17.55 -0.92 5.55
N ALA A 241 16.43 -0.91 4.81
CA ALA A 241 16.21 -1.82 3.70
C ALA A 241 15.21 -1.29 2.65
N LEU A 242 15.44 -1.68 1.39
CA LEU A 242 14.42 -1.75 0.37
C LEU A 242 13.78 -3.14 0.44
N VAL A 243 12.48 -3.20 0.75
CA VAL A 243 11.75 -4.46 0.93
C VAL A 243 10.79 -4.66 -0.23
N ASP A 244 10.78 -5.82 -0.82
CA ASP A 244 9.81 -6.21 -1.84
C ASP A 244 8.80 -7.18 -1.24
N MET A 245 7.55 -6.72 -1.09
CA MET A 245 6.44 -7.53 -0.61
C MET A 245 5.64 -8.07 -1.80
N THR A 246 5.47 -9.37 -1.84
CA THR A 246 4.65 -10.06 -2.84
C THR A 246 3.41 -10.63 -2.16
N ILE A 247 2.21 -10.23 -2.62
CA ILE A 247 0.93 -10.72 -2.11
C ILE A 247 0.29 -11.61 -3.18
N VAL A 248 -0.11 -12.81 -2.79
CA VAL A 248 -0.80 -13.76 -3.65
C VAL A 248 -2.11 -14.20 -2.99
N TYR A 249 -3.16 -14.20 -3.76
CA TYR A 249 -4.47 -14.75 -3.42
C TYR A 249 -4.66 -16.04 -4.22
N PRO A 250 -4.45 -17.23 -3.61
CA PRO A 250 -4.53 -18.51 -4.35
C PRO A 250 -5.90 -18.74 -4.98
N ASP A 251 -6.96 -18.30 -4.31
CA ASP A 251 -8.35 -18.45 -4.78
C ASP A 251 -8.82 -17.33 -5.73
N GLY A 252 -7.90 -16.44 -6.15
CA GLY A 252 -8.18 -15.24 -6.94
C GLY A 252 -8.22 -13.96 -6.11
N ALA A 253 -7.92 -12.83 -6.75
CA ALA A 253 -7.88 -11.52 -6.09
C ALA A 253 -9.28 -11.12 -5.57
N PRO A 254 -9.45 -10.93 -4.25
CA PRO A 254 -10.76 -10.65 -3.67
C PRO A 254 -11.19 -9.20 -3.85
N GLY A 255 -12.49 -8.96 -3.89
CA GLY A 255 -13.05 -7.66 -3.56
C GLY A 255 -12.94 -7.37 -2.06
N TYR A 256 -13.05 -6.11 -1.67
CA TYR A 256 -13.02 -5.72 -0.26
C TYR A 256 -14.18 -6.36 0.54
N GLY A 257 -15.36 -6.45 -0.09
CA GLY A 257 -16.51 -7.16 0.47
C GLY A 257 -16.27 -8.66 0.64
N ASP A 258 -15.64 -9.34 -0.35
CA ASP A 258 -15.34 -10.78 -0.28
C ASP A 258 -14.46 -11.09 0.95
N PHE A 259 -13.48 -10.22 1.22
CA PHE A 259 -12.57 -10.38 2.36
C PHE A 259 -13.34 -10.27 3.69
N TRP A 260 -14.02 -9.15 3.94
CA TRP A 260 -14.68 -8.90 5.22
C TRP A 260 -15.92 -9.75 5.47
N LEU A 261 -16.55 -10.27 4.42
CA LEU A 261 -17.65 -11.24 4.51
C LEU A 261 -17.16 -12.68 4.65
N GLY A 262 -15.85 -12.91 4.58
CA GLY A 262 -15.21 -14.19 4.85
C GLY A 262 -15.23 -15.17 3.70
N ASP A 263 -15.23 -14.69 2.46
CA ASP A 263 -15.13 -15.53 1.27
C ASP A 263 -13.67 -15.90 0.96
N VAL A 264 -12.69 -15.24 1.56
CA VAL A 264 -11.26 -15.51 1.37
C VAL A 264 -10.77 -16.55 2.35
N ASN A 265 -10.13 -17.61 1.86
CA ASN A 265 -9.64 -18.69 2.72
C ASN A 265 -8.15 -18.63 2.99
N ARG A 266 -7.37 -18.04 2.07
CA ARG A 266 -5.91 -18.01 2.18
C ARG A 266 -5.33 -16.75 1.55
N ILE A 267 -4.30 -16.22 2.20
CA ILE A 267 -3.46 -15.15 1.67
C ILE A 267 -2.01 -15.57 1.88
N ALA A 268 -1.23 -15.53 0.82
CA ALA A 268 0.20 -15.79 0.87
C ALA A 268 0.98 -14.47 0.70
N VAL A 269 1.98 -14.29 1.53
CA VAL A 269 2.84 -13.09 1.54
C VAL A 269 4.30 -13.52 1.58
N ASN A 270 5.08 -13.01 0.66
CA ASN A 270 6.54 -13.14 0.71
C ASN A 270 7.16 -11.74 0.85
N LEU A 271 8.17 -11.62 1.71
CA LEU A 271 8.98 -10.43 1.87
C LEU A 271 10.43 -10.77 1.59
N ARG A 272 11.03 -10.04 0.68
CA ARG A 272 12.46 -10.15 0.36
C ARG A 272 13.15 -8.81 0.47
N LYS A 273 14.44 -8.86 0.83
CA LYS A 273 15.32 -7.70 0.81
C LYS A 273 15.86 -7.49 -0.60
N ILE A 274 15.77 -6.27 -1.09
CA ILE A 274 16.36 -5.90 -2.37
C ILE A 274 17.69 -5.21 -2.15
N ASN A 275 18.75 -5.76 -2.74
CA ASN A 275 20.04 -5.11 -2.78
C ASN A 275 20.00 -3.91 -3.73
N ILE A 276 20.28 -2.72 -3.21
CA ILE A 276 20.31 -1.49 -3.99
C ILE A 276 21.72 -1.32 -4.58
N PRO A 277 21.89 -1.42 -5.90
CA PRO A 277 23.20 -1.16 -6.50
C PRO A 277 23.66 0.28 -6.24
N PRO A 278 24.95 0.55 -5.97
CA PRO A 278 25.43 1.90 -5.65
C PRO A 278 25.08 2.96 -6.72
N TRP A 279 25.06 2.57 -7.98
CA TRP A 279 24.71 3.49 -9.08
C TRP A 279 23.24 3.98 -9.01
N VAL A 280 22.34 3.22 -8.37
CA VAL A 280 20.92 3.60 -8.19
C VAL A 280 20.77 4.80 -7.29
N LEU A 281 21.68 5.01 -6.35
CA LEU A 281 21.66 6.14 -5.43
C LEU A 281 22.44 7.36 -5.96
N ALA A 282 23.28 7.16 -6.97
CA ALA A 282 24.20 8.19 -7.47
C ALA A 282 23.68 9.00 -8.66
N GLY A 283 22.52 8.63 -9.24
CA GLY A 283 22.05 9.22 -10.49
C GLY A 283 20.89 10.22 -10.30
N ASN A 284 20.56 10.92 -11.39
CA ASN A 284 19.46 11.85 -11.45
C ASN A 284 18.38 11.37 -12.45
N TYR A 285 17.30 10.82 -11.90
CA TYR A 285 16.20 10.27 -12.71
C TYR A 285 15.46 11.34 -13.53
N GLU A 286 15.41 12.59 -13.08
CA GLU A 286 14.63 13.64 -13.73
C GLU A 286 15.34 14.21 -14.96
N ASP A 287 16.65 14.40 -14.88
CA ASP A 287 17.40 15.16 -15.89
C ASP A 287 18.28 14.25 -16.79
N ASP A 288 18.61 13.02 -16.34
CA ASP A 288 19.46 12.09 -17.08
C ASP A 288 18.62 10.99 -17.75
N ALA A 289 18.49 11.05 -19.07
CA ALA A 289 17.71 10.09 -19.84
C ALA A 289 18.34 8.68 -19.83
N ALA A 290 19.69 8.57 -19.89
CA ALA A 290 20.40 7.29 -19.87
C ALA A 290 20.26 6.62 -18.49
N TYR A 291 20.40 7.40 -17.42
CA TYR A 291 20.14 6.92 -16.07
C TYR A 291 18.69 6.46 -15.90
N ARG A 292 17.71 7.22 -16.41
CA ARG A 292 16.28 6.87 -16.36
C ARG A 292 16.00 5.53 -17.03
N GLU A 293 16.57 5.30 -18.21
CA GLU A 293 16.43 4.04 -18.93
C GLU A 293 17.05 2.88 -18.16
N ARG A 294 18.27 3.03 -17.66
CA ARG A 294 18.95 2.03 -16.86
C ARG A 294 18.20 1.71 -15.56
N PHE A 295 17.63 2.74 -14.92
CA PHE A 295 16.82 2.57 -13.71
C PHE A 295 15.53 1.81 -14.01
N GLN A 296 14.85 2.11 -15.14
CA GLN A 296 13.67 1.36 -15.57
C GLN A 296 14.00 -0.11 -15.85
N GLN A 297 15.12 -0.40 -16.50
CA GLN A 297 15.59 -1.77 -16.74
C GLN A 297 15.79 -2.54 -15.43
N TRP A 298 16.46 -1.94 -14.44
CA TRP A 298 16.62 -2.55 -13.13
C TRP A 298 15.28 -2.84 -12.45
N VAL A 299 14.32 -1.94 -12.54
CA VAL A 299 12.97 -2.16 -12.00
C VAL A 299 12.25 -3.27 -12.76
N ASP A 300 12.42 -3.36 -14.07
CA ASP A 300 11.81 -4.40 -14.90
C ASP A 300 12.41 -5.79 -14.61
N GLU A 301 13.70 -5.88 -14.27
CA GLU A 301 14.35 -7.10 -13.79
C GLU A 301 13.72 -7.57 -12.46
N LEU A 302 13.62 -6.67 -11.46
CA LEU A 302 12.95 -6.96 -10.19
C LEU A 302 11.50 -7.40 -10.40
N TRP A 303 10.82 -6.81 -11.37
CA TRP A 303 9.43 -7.10 -11.67
C TRP A 303 9.27 -8.45 -12.38
N THR A 304 10.25 -8.85 -13.19
CA THR A 304 10.33 -10.19 -13.81
C THR A 304 10.50 -11.27 -12.75
N GLU A 305 11.42 -11.08 -11.81
CA GLU A 305 11.61 -11.99 -10.68
C GLU A 305 10.34 -12.13 -9.82
N LYS A 306 9.66 -10.99 -9.55
CA LYS A 306 8.40 -10.98 -8.81
C LYS A 306 7.29 -11.74 -9.55
N ASP A 307 7.18 -11.61 -10.86
CA ASP A 307 6.17 -12.33 -11.67
C ASP A 307 6.39 -13.84 -11.62
N GLN A 308 7.68 -14.26 -11.69
CA GLN A 308 8.07 -15.67 -11.52
C GLN A 308 7.76 -16.18 -10.11
N LEU A 309 8.05 -15.38 -9.07
CA LEU A 309 7.72 -15.72 -7.68
C LEU A 309 6.22 -15.90 -7.48
N ILE A 310 5.40 -15.00 -8.04
CA ILE A 310 3.93 -15.12 -7.98
C ILE A 310 3.47 -16.42 -8.64
N GLU A 311 4.04 -16.80 -9.80
CA GLU A 311 3.72 -18.05 -10.48
C GLU A 311 4.07 -19.25 -9.60
N GLN A 312 5.29 -19.29 -9.03
CA GLN A 312 5.73 -20.35 -8.12
C GLN A 312 4.81 -20.48 -6.90
N MET A 313 4.51 -19.35 -6.24
CA MET A 313 3.61 -19.33 -5.09
C MET A 313 2.21 -19.87 -5.47
N LYS A 314 1.67 -19.52 -6.63
CA LYS A 314 0.37 -20.03 -7.09
C LYS A 314 0.39 -21.53 -7.35
N GLN A 315 1.45 -22.04 -7.97
CA GLN A 315 1.60 -23.47 -8.27
C GLN A 315 1.63 -24.34 -7.01
N GLN A 316 2.31 -23.86 -5.93
CA GLN A 316 2.32 -24.56 -4.64
C GLN A 316 0.92 -24.84 -4.09
N TYR A 317 -0.02 -23.90 -4.28
CA TYR A 317 -1.40 -24.07 -3.77
C TYR A 317 -2.29 -24.88 -4.70
N GLN A 318 -2.01 -24.95 -5.99
CA GLN A 318 -2.73 -25.81 -6.92
C GLN A 318 -2.41 -27.30 -6.65
N THR A 319 -1.15 -27.62 -6.40
CA THR A 319 -0.68 -28.98 -6.09
C THR A 319 -1.21 -29.50 -4.75
N THR A 320 -1.47 -28.60 -3.79
CA THR A 320 -1.98 -29.00 -2.46
C THR A 320 -3.49 -29.24 -2.45
N GLN A 321 -4.22 -28.86 -3.51
CA GLN A 321 -5.68 -29.05 -3.64
C GLN A 321 -6.04 -30.25 -4.52
N ALA A 322 -5.09 -30.85 -5.21
CA ALA A 322 -5.23 -32.08 -6.00
C ALA A 322 -4.90 -33.31 -5.16
#